data_876997194b1d89fcde9e8a68b808c316
#
_entry.id   876997194b1d89fcde9e8a68b808c316
#
_cell.length_a   1.000
_cell.length_b   1.000
_cell.length_c   1.000
_cell.angle_alpha   90.00
_cell.angle_beta   90.00
_cell.angle_gamma   90.00
#
_symmetry.space_group_name_H-M   'P 1'
#
loop_
_entity.id
_entity.type
_entity.pdbx_description
1 polymer ?
#
loop_
_entity_poly.entity_id
_entity_poly.type
_entity_poly.pdbx_seq_one_letter_code
_entity_poly.pdbx_strand_id
1 'polypeptide(L)'
;VKEEGGNILVEGGKLEGAGYESGCYVSPTIAEAENHFKIVQHETFAPILYIMKYKELDEAIAMQNDVPQGLSSAIMTMNMQEMEEFLSVNGSDCGIANVNIGTSGAEIGGAFGGEKETGGGRESGSDAWKVYMRRQTNTVNYGKSVPLAQGIKFDF
;
A
#
# COMPACT_ATOMS: atom_id res chain seq x y z
N VAL A 1 11.99 18.93 -1.20
CA VAL A 1 12.95 18.37 -0.23
C VAL A 1 13.85 19.44 0.33
N LYS A 2 14.64 20.12 -0.51
CA LYS A 2 15.62 21.18 -0.07
C LYS A 2 14.93 22.31 0.69
N GLU A 3 13.76 22.75 0.27
CA GLU A 3 12.96 23.80 0.91
C GLU A 3 12.43 23.42 2.29
N GLU A 4 12.26 22.13 2.54
CA GLU A 4 11.80 21.57 3.82
C GLU A 4 12.95 21.14 4.73
N GLY A 5 14.22 21.33 4.31
CA GLY A 5 15.41 21.06 5.11
C GLY A 5 16.09 19.73 4.83
N GLY A 6 15.63 18.97 3.84
CA GLY A 6 16.24 17.71 3.42
C GLY A 6 17.43 17.90 2.48
N ASN A 7 18.11 16.79 2.22
CA ASN A 7 19.39 16.76 1.50
C ASN A 7 19.31 15.88 0.25
N ILE A 8 19.81 16.33 -0.88
CA ILE A 8 19.94 15.48 -2.06
C ILE A 8 21.30 14.78 -2.02
N LEU A 9 21.27 13.47 -1.88
CA LEU A 9 22.47 12.63 -1.80
C LEU A 9 22.96 12.22 -3.20
N VAL A 10 22.01 11.92 -4.10
CA VAL A 10 22.28 11.65 -5.51
C VAL A 10 21.32 12.49 -6.33
N GLU A 11 21.85 13.43 -7.09
CA GLU A 11 21.06 14.30 -7.95
C GLU A 11 20.75 13.57 -9.26
N GLY A 12 19.48 13.25 -9.45
CA GLY A 12 18.93 12.73 -10.68
C GLY A 12 18.41 13.84 -11.56
N GLY A 13 17.63 13.47 -12.53
CA GLY A 13 16.97 14.44 -13.41
C GLY A 13 16.80 13.92 -14.82
N LYS A 14 16.30 14.80 -15.67
CA LYS A 14 16.06 14.50 -17.07
C LYS A 14 17.39 14.30 -17.81
N LEU A 15 17.50 13.20 -18.55
CA LEU A 15 18.65 12.95 -19.41
C LEU A 15 18.54 13.79 -20.68
N GLU A 16 19.66 14.33 -21.09
CA GLU A 16 19.79 15.19 -22.30
C GLU A 16 20.86 14.64 -23.23
N GLY A 17 20.78 15.01 -24.51
CA GLY A 17 21.73 14.61 -25.55
C GLY A 17 21.16 13.61 -26.56
N ALA A 18 22.04 13.08 -27.39
CA ALA A 18 21.68 12.17 -28.48
C ALA A 18 21.03 10.88 -27.93
N GLY A 19 19.83 10.59 -28.41
CA GLY A 19 19.01 9.44 -27.94
C GLY A 19 18.03 9.76 -26.81
N TYR A 20 18.07 10.97 -26.23
CA TYR A 20 17.18 11.39 -25.14
C TYR A 20 16.25 12.56 -25.51
N GLU A 21 16.12 12.85 -26.80
CA GLU A 21 15.35 13.99 -27.34
C GLU A 21 13.87 13.95 -26.96
N SER A 22 13.33 12.75 -26.68
CA SER A 22 11.95 12.59 -26.21
C SER A 22 11.68 13.25 -24.86
N GLY A 23 12.74 13.43 -24.05
CA GLY A 23 12.62 13.96 -22.69
C GLY A 23 11.92 13.04 -21.69
N CYS A 24 11.72 11.76 -22.04
CA CYS A 24 11.06 10.77 -21.21
C CYS A 24 12.03 9.96 -20.32
N TYR A 25 13.32 10.17 -20.48
CA TYR A 25 14.35 9.45 -19.73
C TYR A 25 14.84 10.29 -18.56
N VAL A 26 14.85 9.70 -17.37
CA VAL A 26 15.31 10.36 -16.15
C VAL A 26 16.25 9.43 -15.37
N SER A 27 17.25 10.01 -14.74
CA SER A 27 18.09 9.31 -13.77
C SER A 27 17.46 9.36 -12.37
N PRO A 28 17.66 8.30 -11.54
CA PRO A 28 17.12 8.27 -10.19
C PRO A 28 17.72 9.35 -9.28
N THR A 29 16.92 9.83 -8.35
CA THR A 29 17.31 10.75 -7.28
C THR A 29 17.26 10.02 -5.94
N ILE A 30 18.24 10.27 -5.08
CA ILE A 30 18.24 9.81 -3.68
C ILE A 30 18.29 11.04 -2.78
N ALA A 31 17.37 11.14 -1.86
CA ALA A 31 17.27 12.25 -0.92
C ALA A 31 17.14 11.75 0.53
N GLU A 32 17.87 12.39 1.43
CA GLU A 32 17.62 12.28 2.88
C GLU A 32 16.48 13.24 3.23
N ALA A 33 15.46 12.74 3.85
CA ALA A 33 14.24 13.47 4.17
C ALA A 33 13.65 13.01 5.51
N GLU A 34 12.69 13.75 6.02
CA GLU A 34 11.91 13.36 7.18
C GLU A 34 10.47 13.03 6.78
N ASN A 35 9.85 12.09 7.49
CA ASN A 35 8.53 11.56 7.12
C ASN A 35 7.44 12.63 7.02
N HIS A 36 7.53 13.67 7.86
CA HIS A 36 6.55 14.75 7.91
C HIS A 36 6.67 15.78 6.78
N PHE A 37 7.69 15.70 5.93
CA PHE A 37 7.81 16.61 4.78
C PHE A 37 6.63 16.44 3.84
N LYS A 38 6.04 17.55 3.39
CA LYS A 38 4.90 17.54 2.49
C LYS A 38 5.17 16.79 1.20
N ILE A 39 6.39 16.92 0.68
CA ILE A 39 6.79 16.24 -0.54
C ILE A 39 6.91 14.71 -0.34
N VAL A 40 7.24 14.24 0.87
CA VAL A 40 7.30 12.82 1.22
C VAL A 40 5.88 12.23 1.31
N GLN A 41 4.94 13.00 1.84
CA GLN A 41 3.53 12.63 1.95
C GLN A 41 2.79 12.64 0.60
N HIS A 42 3.37 13.27 -0.42
CA HIS A 42 2.80 13.37 -1.75
C HIS A 42 3.40 12.33 -2.69
N GLU A 43 2.55 11.53 -3.33
CA GLU A 43 2.99 10.56 -4.32
C GLU A 43 3.49 11.26 -5.59
N THR A 44 4.76 11.08 -5.96
CA THR A 44 5.41 11.82 -7.05
C THR A 44 5.44 11.08 -8.38
N PHE A 45 5.26 9.76 -8.43
CA PHE A 45 5.36 8.93 -9.65
C PHE A 45 6.66 9.15 -10.44
N ALA A 46 7.79 9.17 -9.75
CA ALA A 46 9.11 9.35 -10.33
C ALA A 46 10.14 8.47 -9.61
N PRO A 47 11.31 8.17 -10.21
CA PRO A 47 12.32 7.36 -9.56
C PRO A 47 13.09 8.19 -8.51
N ILE A 48 12.42 8.50 -7.42
CA ILE A 48 12.93 9.23 -6.26
C ILE A 48 12.86 8.31 -5.05
N LEU A 49 13.98 8.14 -4.38
CA LEU A 49 14.09 7.39 -3.14
C LEU A 49 14.35 8.35 -1.99
N TYR A 50 13.48 8.34 -0.99
CA TYR A 50 13.71 8.99 0.30
C TYR A 50 14.37 8.03 1.27
N ILE A 51 15.43 8.49 1.93
CA ILE A 51 16.13 7.74 2.98
C ILE A 51 15.86 8.43 4.32
N MET A 52 15.43 7.63 5.28
CA MET A 52 15.16 8.05 6.66
C MET A 52 15.86 7.12 7.62
N LYS A 53 16.34 7.65 8.75
CA LYS A 53 16.97 6.86 9.81
C LYS A 53 15.97 6.59 10.91
N TYR A 54 16.03 5.40 11.46
CA TYR A 54 15.26 5.01 12.63
C TYR A 54 16.18 4.30 13.64
N LYS A 55 15.71 4.11 14.86
CA LYS A 55 16.44 3.39 15.91
C LYS A 55 15.79 2.05 16.24
N GLU A 56 14.48 2.05 16.39
CA GLU A 56 13.69 0.90 16.76
C GLU A 56 12.72 0.54 15.64
N LEU A 57 12.36 -0.73 15.51
CA LEU A 57 11.47 -1.21 14.44
C LEU A 57 10.10 -0.55 14.49
N ASP A 58 9.55 -0.34 15.69
CA ASP A 58 8.25 0.32 15.89
C ASP A 58 8.23 1.73 15.28
N GLU A 59 9.34 2.47 15.40
CA GLU A 59 9.49 3.79 14.78
C GLU A 59 9.47 3.68 13.25
N ALA A 60 10.17 2.69 12.68
CA ALA A 60 10.17 2.47 11.23
C ALA A 60 8.79 2.08 10.70
N ILE A 61 8.07 1.21 11.40
CA ILE A 61 6.70 0.81 11.06
C ILE A 61 5.76 2.01 11.16
N ALA A 62 5.88 2.82 12.21
CA ALA A 62 5.07 4.01 12.38
C ALA A 62 5.28 5.01 11.23
N MET A 63 6.55 5.31 10.88
CA MET A 63 6.87 6.19 9.74
C MET A 63 6.34 5.64 8.42
N GLN A 64 6.49 4.34 8.18
CA GLN A 64 5.97 3.69 6.97
C GLN A 64 4.45 3.81 6.86
N ASN A 65 3.75 3.65 7.97
CA ASN A 65 2.29 3.69 8.00
C ASN A 65 1.72 5.12 8.00
N ASP A 66 2.53 6.11 8.38
CA ASP A 66 2.14 7.53 8.45
C ASP A 66 2.28 8.23 7.08
N VAL A 67 1.69 7.63 6.06
CA VAL A 67 1.53 8.19 4.71
C VAL A 67 0.16 7.83 4.17
N PRO A 68 -0.43 8.62 3.23
CA PRO A 68 -1.75 8.33 2.66
C PRO A 68 -1.81 7.05 1.81
N GLN A 69 -0.67 6.58 1.32
CA GLN A 69 -0.57 5.42 0.43
C GLN A 69 -0.30 4.14 1.23
N GLY A 70 -0.72 3.00 0.68
CA GLY A 70 -0.53 1.68 1.31
C GLY A 70 -0.53 0.55 0.29
N LEU A 71 0.21 0.71 -0.83
CA LEU A 71 0.21 -0.30 -1.88
C LEU A 71 1.12 -1.47 -1.52
N SER A 72 2.40 -1.20 -1.30
CA SER A 72 3.42 -2.22 -1.19
C SER A 72 4.55 -1.81 -0.25
N SER A 73 5.01 -2.76 0.54
CA SER A 73 6.08 -2.58 1.51
C SER A 73 6.99 -3.79 1.59
N ALA A 74 8.19 -3.62 2.15
CA ALA A 74 9.11 -4.72 2.38
C ALA A 74 9.99 -4.46 3.61
N ILE A 75 10.30 -5.53 4.32
CA ILE A 75 11.33 -5.56 5.36
C ILE A 75 12.49 -6.46 4.91
N MET A 76 13.71 -6.01 5.16
CA MET A 76 14.93 -6.81 4.96
C MET A 76 15.49 -7.15 6.32
N THR A 77 15.28 -8.37 6.77
CA THR A 77 15.71 -8.83 8.10
C THR A 77 15.97 -10.33 8.13
N MET A 78 16.84 -10.76 9.03
CA MET A 78 17.03 -12.16 9.39
C MET A 78 16.49 -12.48 10.79
N ASN A 79 15.88 -11.49 11.44
CA ASN A 79 15.25 -11.66 12.75
C ASN A 79 13.79 -12.08 12.57
N MET A 80 13.44 -13.27 13.05
CA MET A 80 12.10 -13.80 12.96
C MET A 80 11.06 -12.94 13.70
N GLN A 81 11.42 -12.35 14.83
CA GLN A 81 10.50 -11.52 15.61
C GLN A 81 10.15 -10.23 14.87
N GLU A 82 11.13 -9.59 14.24
CA GLU A 82 10.90 -8.41 13.40
C GLU A 82 10.02 -8.74 12.18
N MET A 83 10.25 -9.89 11.56
CA MET A 83 9.42 -10.36 10.45
C MET A 83 7.96 -10.56 10.90
N GLU A 84 7.74 -11.29 11.99
CA GLU A 84 6.41 -11.56 12.53
C GLU A 84 5.68 -10.26 12.92
N GLU A 85 6.39 -9.32 13.53
CA GLU A 85 5.84 -8.03 13.89
C GLU A 85 5.45 -7.22 12.66
N PHE A 86 6.33 -7.13 11.66
CA PHE A 86 6.06 -6.42 10.41
C PHE A 86 4.86 -6.99 9.64
N LEU A 87 4.64 -8.31 9.68
CA LEU A 87 3.52 -8.98 9.02
C LEU A 87 2.25 -9.05 9.88
N SER A 88 2.32 -8.66 11.15
CA SER A 88 1.17 -8.70 12.07
C SER A 88 0.16 -7.57 11.79
N VAL A 89 -0.95 -7.60 12.51
CA VAL A 89 -1.98 -6.54 12.47
C VAL A 89 -1.48 -5.17 12.95
N ASN A 90 -0.37 -5.15 13.68
CA ASN A 90 0.29 -3.94 14.16
C ASN A 90 1.45 -3.50 13.25
N GLY A 91 1.75 -4.30 12.23
CA GLY A 91 2.86 -4.08 11.32
C GLY A 91 2.51 -3.21 10.13
N SER A 92 2.88 -3.65 8.94
CA SER A 92 2.70 -2.89 7.70
C SER A 92 1.23 -2.73 7.31
N ASP A 93 0.78 -1.50 7.16
CA ASP A 93 -0.54 -1.12 6.63
C ASP A 93 -0.49 -0.96 5.10
N CYS A 94 -0.10 -2.05 4.44
CA CYS A 94 -0.04 -2.13 2.98
C CYS A 94 -0.77 -3.38 2.48
N GLY A 95 -1.28 -3.31 1.26
CA GLY A 95 -1.89 -4.46 0.60
C GLY A 95 -0.91 -5.58 0.27
N ILE A 96 0.37 -5.23 0.11
CA ILE A 96 1.48 -6.16 -0.10
C ILE A 96 2.56 -5.88 0.95
N ALA A 97 2.89 -6.88 1.75
CA ALA A 97 3.96 -6.83 2.74
C ALA A 97 4.93 -7.98 2.49
N ASN A 98 6.13 -7.64 2.06
CA ASN A 98 7.16 -8.60 1.67
C ASN A 98 8.28 -8.72 2.70
N VAL A 99 8.93 -9.86 2.76
CA VAL A 99 10.12 -10.09 3.59
C VAL A 99 11.26 -10.54 2.71
N ASN A 100 12.38 -9.85 2.78
CA ASN A 100 13.62 -10.14 2.04
C ASN A 100 13.46 -10.19 0.51
N ILE A 101 12.46 -9.49 0.00
CA ILE A 101 12.23 -9.26 -1.43
C ILE A 101 11.73 -7.83 -1.62
N GLY A 102 12.00 -7.24 -2.78
CA GLY A 102 11.59 -5.87 -3.09
C GLY A 102 10.07 -5.69 -3.21
N THR A 103 9.64 -4.44 -3.24
CA THR A 103 8.22 -4.06 -3.35
C THR A 103 7.68 -4.11 -4.78
N SER A 104 8.54 -4.26 -5.79
CA SER A 104 8.17 -4.31 -7.20
C SER A 104 7.75 -5.70 -7.63
N GLY A 105 6.77 -5.75 -8.52
CA GLY A 105 6.30 -6.99 -9.12
C GLY A 105 5.11 -7.60 -8.40
N ALA A 106 4.05 -7.80 -9.16
CA ALA A 106 2.89 -8.57 -8.75
C ALA A 106 2.97 -9.98 -9.34
N GLU A 107 2.82 -11.00 -8.52
CA GLU A 107 2.68 -12.39 -8.94
C GLU A 107 1.20 -12.67 -9.21
N ILE A 108 0.89 -13.29 -10.35
CA ILE A 108 -0.51 -13.54 -10.76
C ILE A 108 -1.28 -14.40 -9.74
N GLY A 109 -0.58 -15.24 -8.97
CA GLY A 109 -1.17 -16.03 -7.90
C GLY A 109 -1.45 -15.24 -6.61
N GLY A 110 -0.85 -14.07 -6.46
CA GLY A 110 -1.02 -13.18 -5.31
C GLY A 110 -2.07 -12.09 -5.55
N ALA A 111 -2.85 -11.76 -4.54
CA ALA A 111 -3.81 -10.68 -4.60
C ALA A 111 -3.09 -9.32 -4.62
N PHE A 112 -3.13 -8.61 -5.74
CA PHE A 112 -2.51 -7.30 -5.90
C PHE A 112 -3.51 -6.19 -5.58
N GLY A 113 -3.11 -5.25 -4.77
CA GLY A 113 -3.89 -4.07 -4.43
C GLY A 113 -3.39 -3.44 -3.13
N GLY A 114 -3.91 -2.26 -2.80
CA GLY A 114 -3.45 -1.46 -1.69
C GLY A 114 -4.51 -1.19 -0.64
N GLU A 115 -4.06 -0.54 0.39
CA GLU A 115 -4.86 0.03 1.46
C GLU A 115 -4.86 1.57 1.37
N LYS A 116 -5.63 2.23 2.20
CA LYS A 116 -5.74 3.69 2.28
C LYS A 116 -6.08 4.32 0.91
N GLU A 117 -5.39 5.36 0.48
CA GLU A 117 -5.65 6.02 -0.82
C GLU A 117 -5.31 5.17 -2.05
N THR A 118 -4.53 4.10 -1.87
CA THR A 118 -4.25 3.15 -2.95
C THR A 118 -5.40 2.14 -3.19
N GLY A 119 -6.49 2.28 -2.47
CA GLY A 119 -7.72 1.53 -2.63
C GLY A 119 -7.78 0.24 -1.82
N GLY A 120 -8.97 -0.33 -1.68
CA GLY A 120 -9.23 -1.55 -0.89
C GLY A 120 -9.59 -2.78 -1.74
N GLY A 121 -9.50 -2.69 -3.05
CA GLY A 121 -9.72 -3.83 -3.96
C GLY A 121 -8.50 -4.71 -4.11
N ARG A 122 -8.69 -5.87 -4.70
CA ARG A 122 -7.58 -6.76 -5.06
C ARG A 122 -7.78 -7.26 -6.49
N GLU A 123 -6.68 -7.25 -7.24
CA GLU A 123 -6.52 -7.83 -8.56
C GLU A 123 -5.73 -9.13 -8.46
N SER A 124 -5.93 -10.08 -9.35
CA SER A 124 -5.26 -11.38 -9.30
C SER A 124 -5.60 -12.19 -8.04
N GLY A 125 -4.98 -13.34 -7.90
CA GLY A 125 -5.28 -14.26 -6.82
C GLY A 125 -6.56 -15.09 -7.06
N SER A 126 -6.76 -16.10 -6.23
CA SER A 126 -7.78 -17.14 -6.43
C SER A 126 -9.22 -16.64 -6.36
N ASP A 127 -9.47 -15.51 -5.71
CA ASP A 127 -10.83 -14.98 -5.49
C ASP A 127 -11.08 -13.60 -6.11
N ALA A 128 -10.15 -13.10 -6.91
CA ALA A 128 -10.24 -11.81 -7.59
C ALA A 128 -11.52 -11.65 -8.41
N TRP A 129 -12.04 -12.73 -8.98
CA TRP A 129 -13.29 -12.72 -9.75
C TRP A 129 -14.49 -12.21 -8.94
N LYS A 130 -14.47 -12.31 -7.59
CA LYS A 130 -15.55 -11.84 -6.71
C LYS A 130 -15.76 -10.33 -6.76
N VAL A 131 -14.71 -9.55 -7.01
CA VAL A 131 -14.80 -8.08 -7.07
C VAL A 131 -15.57 -7.61 -8.30
N TYR A 132 -15.64 -8.45 -9.35
CA TYR A 132 -16.40 -8.17 -10.56
C TYR A 132 -17.85 -8.62 -10.48
N MET A 133 -18.25 -9.23 -9.35
CA MET A 133 -19.59 -9.78 -9.14
C MET A 133 -20.41 -8.90 -8.20
N ARG A 134 -21.64 -8.62 -8.59
CA ARG A 134 -22.61 -7.98 -7.71
C ARG A 134 -23.17 -9.01 -6.72
N ARG A 135 -22.97 -8.77 -5.44
CA ARG A 135 -23.61 -9.57 -4.39
C ARG A 135 -25.06 -9.16 -4.21
N GLN A 136 -25.94 -10.14 -4.13
CA GLN A 136 -27.36 -9.95 -3.83
C GLN A 136 -27.82 -11.07 -2.91
N THR A 137 -28.43 -10.73 -1.79
CA THR A 137 -29.09 -11.69 -0.93
C THR A 137 -30.56 -11.78 -1.34
N ASN A 138 -31.04 -12.99 -1.58
CA ASN A 138 -32.43 -13.27 -1.90
C ASN A 138 -33.01 -14.21 -0.86
N THR A 139 -34.14 -13.82 -0.30
CA THR A 139 -34.94 -14.67 0.58
C THR A 139 -36.29 -14.86 -0.07
N VAL A 140 -36.66 -16.11 -0.29
CA VAL A 140 -37.96 -16.46 -0.92
C VAL A 140 -38.81 -17.21 0.07
N ASN A 141 -39.96 -16.65 0.41
CA ASN A 141 -40.94 -17.29 1.25
C ASN A 141 -42.00 -18.03 0.40
N TYR A 142 -42.02 -19.33 0.46
CA TYR A 142 -43.01 -20.18 -0.22
C TYR A 142 -44.28 -20.41 0.63
N GLY A 143 -44.34 -19.92 1.85
CA GLY A 143 -45.50 -20.00 2.73
C GLY A 143 -46.55 -18.94 2.43
N LYS A 144 -47.75 -19.13 3.03
CA LYS A 144 -48.85 -18.15 2.94
C LYS A 144 -48.83 -17.14 4.08
N SER A 145 -47.94 -17.29 5.04
CA SER A 145 -47.72 -16.35 6.16
C SER A 145 -46.40 -15.59 5.97
N VAL A 146 -46.30 -14.41 6.53
CA VAL A 146 -45.08 -13.63 6.58
C VAL A 146 -44.41 -13.87 7.94
N PRO A 147 -43.36 -14.74 8.02
CA PRO A 147 -42.63 -14.91 9.26
C PRO A 147 -41.81 -13.65 9.54
N LEU A 148 -41.92 -13.09 10.71
CA LEU A 148 -41.10 -11.98 11.15
C LEU A 148 -39.75 -12.50 11.63
N ALA A 149 -38.68 -11.79 11.29
CA ALA A 149 -37.33 -12.15 11.71
C ALA A 149 -37.21 -12.16 13.24
N GLN A 150 -36.41 -13.09 13.76
CA GLN A 150 -36.08 -13.19 15.19
C GLN A 150 -37.28 -13.38 16.14
N GLY A 151 -38.43 -13.91 15.64
CA GLY A 151 -39.59 -14.17 16.47
C GLY A 151 -40.29 -12.92 16.99
N ILE A 152 -40.09 -11.77 16.37
CA ILE A 152 -40.78 -10.51 16.70
C ILE A 152 -42.29 -10.72 16.55
N LYS A 153 -43.07 -10.32 17.56
CA LYS A 153 -44.53 -10.28 17.54
C LYS A 153 -44.97 -8.83 17.72
N PHE A 154 -45.93 -8.41 16.94
CA PHE A 154 -46.64 -7.17 17.16
C PHE A 154 -48.01 -7.49 17.76
N ASP A 155 -48.27 -7.01 18.96
CA ASP A 155 -49.61 -7.03 19.57
C ASP A 155 -50.34 -5.78 19.08
N PHE A 156 -51.28 -5.97 18.15
CA PHE A 156 -52.18 -4.93 17.69
C PHE A 156 -53.53 -5.04 18.39
#